data_1104e16a2d64580de3a3df06ee155fab
#
_entry.id   1104e16a2d64580de3a3df06ee155fab
#
_cell.length_a   1.000
_cell.length_b   1.000
_cell.length_c   1.000
_cell.angle_alpha   90.00
_cell.angle_beta   90.00
_cell.angle_gamma   90.00
#
_symmetry.space_group_name_H-M   'P 1'
#
loop_
_entity.id
_entity.type
_entity.pdbx_description
1 polymer ?
#
loop_
_entity_poly.entity_id
_entity_poly.type
_entity_poly.pdbx_seq_one_letter_code
_entity_poly.pdbx_strand_id
1 'polypeptide(L)'
;MTTFRFPLQKVLDWRRTQLELAEASFQRQIAALASIDRAYAEMEASGIRAEMEVRRWDPLAGRDLAALGRFRLLVQSREKQMALQRAECQRELAVRKSAMLEARRRCRLLERLKERRLGEWTLARDRELEEVASESFLARWARRRA
;
A
#
# COMPACT_ATOMS: atom_id res chain seq x y z
N MET A 1 11.83 -29.01 -27.64
CA MET A 1 11.98 -28.12 -26.43
C MET A 1 10.63 -27.64 -25.98
N THR A 2 10.28 -27.93 -24.74
CA THR A 2 9.03 -27.46 -24.15
C THR A 2 9.22 -26.03 -23.62
N THR A 3 8.22 -25.18 -23.80
CA THR A 3 8.23 -23.84 -23.20
C THR A 3 8.08 -23.93 -21.68
N PHE A 4 8.79 -23.06 -20.95
CA PHE A 4 8.64 -22.99 -19.49
C PHE A 4 7.20 -22.67 -19.09
N ARG A 5 6.62 -23.48 -18.22
CA ARG A 5 5.31 -23.25 -17.63
C ARG A 5 5.43 -23.31 -16.11
N PHE A 6 5.04 -22.23 -15.44
CA PHE A 6 4.97 -22.22 -13.99
C PHE A 6 3.62 -22.79 -13.52
N PRO A 7 3.62 -23.93 -12.79
CA PRO A 7 2.35 -24.59 -12.41
C PRO A 7 1.44 -23.72 -11.54
N LEU A 8 2.03 -22.82 -10.76
CA LEU A 8 1.32 -21.94 -9.82
C LEU A 8 1.08 -20.53 -10.41
N GLN A 9 1.16 -20.36 -11.75
CA GLN A 9 0.98 -19.04 -12.37
C GLN A 9 -0.37 -18.42 -12.01
N LYS A 10 -1.45 -19.20 -12.05
CA LYS A 10 -2.79 -18.70 -11.68
C LYS A 10 -2.88 -18.26 -10.21
N VAL A 11 -2.19 -18.97 -9.32
CA VAL A 11 -2.12 -18.61 -7.90
C VAL A 11 -1.30 -17.33 -7.72
N LEU A 12 -0.20 -17.18 -8.45
CA LEU A 12 0.60 -15.94 -8.45
C LEU A 12 -0.22 -14.75 -8.95
N ASP A 13 -0.95 -14.89 -10.04
CA ASP A 13 -1.80 -13.85 -10.59
C ASP A 13 -2.90 -13.45 -9.60
N TRP A 14 -3.52 -14.41 -8.94
CA TRP A 14 -4.49 -14.16 -7.89
C TRP A 14 -3.85 -13.42 -6.69
N ARG A 15 -2.65 -13.82 -6.25
CA ARG A 15 -1.92 -13.14 -5.17
C ARG A 15 -1.55 -11.70 -5.54
N ARG A 16 -1.20 -11.45 -6.79
CA ARG A 16 -0.95 -10.08 -7.30
C ARG A 16 -2.20 -9.22 -7.22
N THR A 17 -3.34 -9.75 -7.63
CA THR A 17 -4.63 -9.06 -7.50
C THR A 17 -4.97 -8.76 -6.04
N GLN A 18 -4.76 -9.72 -5.12
CA GLN A 18 -4.96 -9.49 -3.69
C GLN A 18 -4.02 -8.41 -3.14
N LEU A 19 -2.77 -8.36 -3.59
CA LEU A 19 -1.83 -7.31 -3.21
C LEU A 19 -2.30 -5.94 -3.70
N GLU A 20 -2.71 -5.81 -4.95
CA GLU A 20 -3.23 -4.57 -5.52
C GLU A 20 -4.44 -4.05 -4.73
N LEU A 21 -5.37 -4.93 -4.37
CA LEU A 21 -6.53 -4.59 -3.54
C LEU A 21 -6.12 -4.12 -2.13
N ALA A 22 -5.15 -4.79 -1.52
CA ALA A 22 -4.65 -4.43 -0.20
C ALA A 22 -3.90 -3.09 -0.23
N GLU A 23 -3.09 -2.83 -1.26
CA GLU A 23 -2.41 -1.56 -1.48
C GLU A 23 -3.41 -0.42 -1.71
N ALA A 24 -4.43 -0.61 -2.54
CA ALA A 24 -5.48 0.36 -2.78
C ALA A 24 -6.27 0.67 -1.49
N SER A 25 -6.57 -0.34 -0.69
CA SER A 25 -7.24 -0.21 0.61
C SER A 25 -6.39 0.61 1.59
N PHE A 26 -5.09 0.34 1.65
CA PHE A 26 -4.14 1.08 2.48
C PHE A 26 -4.02 2.55 2.05
N GLN A 27 -3.91 2.81 0.75
CA GLN A 27 -3.85 4.18 0.22
C GLN A 27 -5.13 4.98 0.50
N ARG A 28 -6.30 4.36 0.38
CA ARG A 28 -7.57 5.01 0.75
C ARG A 28 -7.61 5.38 2.24
N GLN A 29 -7.07 4.54 3.10
CA GLN A 29 -7.02 4.83 4.52
C GLN A 29 -6.03 5.96 4.87
N ILE A 30 -4.89 6.05 4.18
CA ILE A 30 -3.97 7.19 4.28
C ILE A 30 -4.67 8.49 3.87
N ALA A 31 -5.40 8.48 2.77
CA ALA A 31 -6.16 9.64 2.31
C ALA A 31 -7.27 10.04 3.29
N ALA A 32 -7.94 9.08 3.91
CA ALA A 32 -8.95 9.33 4.94
C ALA A 32 -8.34 9.99 6.18
N LEU A 33 -7.20 9.52 6.65
CA LEU A 33 -6.48 10.13 7.77
C LEU A 33 -6.03 11.56 7.45
N ALA A 34 -5.47 11.77 6.27
CA ALA A 34 -5.06 13.10 5.81
C ALA A 34 -6.25 14.07 5.72
N SER A 35 -7.44 13.58 5.34
CA SER A 35 -8.67 14.38 5.30
C SER A 35 -9.11 14.80 6.71
N ILE A 36 -9.03 13.89 7.69
CA ILE A 36 -9.33 14.19 9.10
C ILE A 36 -8.33 15.22 9.65
N ASP A 37 -7.05 15.06 9.39
CA ASP A 37 -6.01 15.98 9.85
C ASP A 37 -6.19 17.39 9.27
N ARG A 38 -6.56 17.49 7.99
CA ARG A 38 -6.89 18.78 7.36
C ARG A 38 -8.12 19.42 7.98
N ALA A 39 -9.18 18.66 8.20
CA ALA A 39 -10.40 19.16 8.82
C ALA A 39 -10.14 19.65 10.26
N TYR A 40 -9.31 18.95 11.01
CA TYR A 40 -8.88 19.36 12.34
C TYR A 40 -8.11 20.68 12.31
N ALA A 41 -7.10 20.81 11.45
CA ALA A 41 -6.31 22.02 11.30
C ALA A 41 -7.17 23.23 10.86
N GLU A 42 -8.14 23.02 9.98
CA GLU A 42 -9.08 24.06 9.53
C GLU A 42 -10.02 24.51 10.65
N MET A 43 -10.46 23.58 11.47
CA MET A 43 -11.30 23.89 12.65
C MET A 43 -10.51 24.71 13.69
N GLU A 44 -9.26 24.33 14.00
CA GLU A 44 -8.40 25.12 14.87
C GLU A 44 -8.18 26.54 14.32
N ALA A 45 -7.84 26.67 13.04
CA ALA A 45 -7.63 27.96 12.41
C ALA A 45 -8.91 28.83 12.43
N SER A 46 -10.08 28.23 12.21
CA SER A 46 -11.35 28.94 12.28
C SER A 46 -11.69 29.40 13.70
N GLY A 47 -11.38 28.57 14.71
CA GLY A 47 -11.53 28.92 16.13
C GLY A 47 -10.67 30.13 16.51
N ILE A 48 -9.40 30.12 16.13
CA ILE A 48 -8.47 31.23 16.36
C ILE A 48 -8.96 32.51 15.67
N ARG A 49 -9.38 32.43 14.41
CA ARG A 49 -9.93 33.58 13.67
C ARG A 49 -11.18 34.17 14.35
N ALA A 50 -12.09 33.33 14.80
CA ALA A 50 -13.28 33.77 15.50
C ALA A 50 -12.95 34.49 16.83
N GLU A 51 -11.99 33.99 17.61
CA GLU A 51 -11.52 34.66 18.82
C GLU A 51 -10.85 36.00 18.54
N MET A 52 -10.04 36.09 17.49
CA MET A 52 -9.41 37.33 17.09
C MET A 52 -10.43 38.38 16.64
N GLU A 53 -11.45 37.94 15.92
CA GLU A 53 -12.53 38.82 15.44
C GLU A 53 -13.32 39.40 16.62
N VAL A 54 -13.71 38.57 17.58
CA VAL A 54 -14.44 39.02 18.80
C VAL A 54 -13.60 40.00 19.61
N ARG A 55 -12.29 39.83 19.70
CA ARG A 55 -11.39 40.78 20.39
C ARG A 55 -11.32 42.16 19.76
N ARG A 56 -11.67 42.32 18.48
CA ARG A 56 -11.72 43.57 17.76
C ARG A 56 -13.02 44.35 17.99
N TRP A 57 -14.05 43.71 18.57
CA TRP A 57 -15.34 44.36 18.83
C TRP A 57 -15.20 45.36 20.00
N ASP A 58 -15.64 46.57 19.77
CA ASP A 58 -15.68 47.64 20.77
C ASP A 58 -16.99 48.41 20.61
N PRO A 59 -17.85 48.48 21.63
CA PRO A 59 -17.75 47.82 22.96
C PRO A 59 -18.17 46.35 22.94
N LEU A 60 -17.47 45.50 23.75
CA LEU A 60 -17.87 44.11 24.00
C LEU A 60 -19.00 44.06 25.00
N ALA A 61 -20.16 43.45 24.61
CA ALA A 61 -21.28 43.22 25.51
C ALA A 61 -21.10 41.87 26.24
N GLY A 62 -21.69 41.75 27.44
CA GLY A 62 -21.67 40.51 28.21
C GLY A 62 -22.29 39.30 27.47
N ARG A 63 -23.29 39.53 26.63
CA ARG A 63 -23.88 38.50 25.74
C ARG A 63 -22.88 37.97 24.70
N ASP A 64 -21.97 38.82 24.21
CA ASP A 64 -20.98 38.44 23.22
C ASP A 64 -19.90 37.55 23.86
N LEU A 65 -19.52 37.85 25.10
CA LEU A 65 -18.62 37.00 25.90
C LEU A 65 -19.27 35.64 26.21
N ALA A 66 -20.56 35.60 26.53
CA ALA A 66 -21.32 34.37 26.77
C ALA A 66 -21.41 33.53 25.48
N ALA A 67 -21.62 34.17 24.31
CA ALA A 67 -21.62 33.50 23.02
C ALA A 67 -20.24 32.91 22.69
N LEU A 68 -19.17 33.63 22.96
CA LEU A 68 -17.79 33.13 22.79
C LEU A 68 -17.50 31.92 23.69
N GLY A 69 -17.96 31.96 24.95
CA GLY A 69 -17.85 30.84 25.88
C GLY A 69 -18.54 29.58 25.35
N ARG A 70 -19.76 29.73 24.85
CA ARG A 70 -20.54 28.62 24.21
C ARG A 70 -19.82 28.09 22.95
N PHE A 71 -19.29 28.99 22.13
CA PHE A 71 -18.52 28.61 20.93
C PHE A 71 -17.26 27.82 21.29
N ARG A 72 -16.51 28.21 22.32
CA ARG A 72 -15.35 27.47 22.82
C ARG A 72 -15.69 26.08 23.29
N LEU A 73 -16.80 25.92 24.02
CA LEU A 73 -17.28 24.59 24.45
C LEU A 73 -17.64 23.70 23.25
N LEU A 74 -18.28 24.28 22.23
CA LEU A 74 -18.60 23.57 21.00
C LEU A 74 -17.32 23.12 20.26
N VAL A 75 -16.34 24.00 20.13
CA VAL A 75 -15.05 23.69 19.51
C VAL A 75 -14.36 22.56 20.27
N GLN A 76 -14.26 22.63 21.60
CA GLN A 76 -13.67 21.57 22.42
C GLN A 76 -14.38 20.23 22.25
N SER A 77 -15.71 20.23 22.18
CA SER A 77 -16.48 19.00 21.94
C SER A 77 -16.17 18.39 20.57
N ARG A 78 -16.08 19.22 19.53
CA ARG A 78 -15.69 18.78 18.18
C ARG A 78 -14.26 18.27 18.14
N GLU A 79 -13.33 18.94 18.79
CA GLU A 79 -11.92 18.49 18.89
C GLU A 79 -11.84 17.09 19.49
N LYS A 80 -12.57 16.82 20.58
CA LYS A 80 -12.64 15.49 21.20
C LYS A 80 -13.19 14.44 20.24
N GLN A 81 -14.28 14.76 19.51
CA GLN A 81 -14.85 13.85 18.53
C GLN A 81 -13.87 13.56 17.40
N MET A 82 -13.20 14.57 16.87
CA MET A 82 -12.22 14.40 15.80
C MET A 82 -10.98 13.64 16.28
N ALA A 83 -10.54 13.84 17.52
CA ALA A 83 -9.46 13.05 18.11
C ALA A 83 -9.81 11.55 18.19
N LEU A 84 -11.07 11.22 18.54
CA LEU A 84 -11.57 9.84 18.54
C LEU A 84 -11.62 9.26 17.13
N GLN A 85 -12.12 10.01 16.15
CA GLN A 85 -12.17 9.59 14.75
C GLN A 85 -10.76 9.37 14.20
N ARG A 86 -9.82 10.26 14.53
CA ARG A 86 -8.42 10.14 14.15
C ARG A 86 -7.78 8.88 14.72
N ALA A 87 -7.99 8.62 16.01
CA ALA A 87 -7.46 7.43 16.68
C ALA A 87 -8.00 6.14 16.05
N GLU A 88 -9.30 6.09 15.74
CA GLU A 88 -9.92 4.96 15.05
C GLU A 88 -9.34 4.77 13.63
N CYS A 89 -9.23 5.85 12.87
CA CYS A 89 -8.63 5.84 11.55
C CYS A 89 -7.16 5.36 11.57
N GLN A 90 -6.40 5.74 12.59
CA GLN A 90 -5.02 5.25 12.79
C GLN A 90 -4.97 3.75 13.11
N ARG A 91 -5.90 3.23 13.90
CA ARG A 91 -6.00 1.78 14.18
C ARG A 91 -6.31 1.01 12.91
N GLU A 92 -7.28 1.46 12.13
CA GLU A 92 -7.61 0.86 10.84
C GLU A 92 -6.44 0.92 9.87
N LEU A 93 -5.69 2.03 9.85
CA LEU A 93 -4.49 2.17 9.02
C LEU A 93 -3.45 1.11 9.37
N ALA A 94 -3.21 0.88 10.67
CA ALA A 94 -2.27 -0.15 11.12
C ALA A 94 -2.70 -1.55 10.68
N VAL A 95 -3.99 -1.88 10.77
CA VAL A 95 -4.55 -3.17 10.32
C VAL A 95 -4.38 -3.34 8.81
N ARG A 96 -4.72 -2.31 8.02
CA ARG A 96 -4.61 -2.36 6.55
C ARG A 96 -3.15 -2.41 6.08
N LYS A 97 -2.24 -1.73 6.79
CA LYS A 97 -0.80 -1.83 6.55
C LYS A 97 -0.30 -3.25 6.78
N SER A 98 -0.69 -3.88 7.87
CA SER A 98 -0.33 -5.26 8.18
C SER A 98 -0.85 -6.24 7.12
N ALA A 99 -2.11 -6.09 6.69
CA ALA A 99 -2.70 -6.90 5.62
C ALA A 99 -1.96 -6.74 4.29
N MET A 100 -1.60 -5.50 3.92
CA MET A 100 -0.82 -5.22 2.71
C MET A 100 0.57 -5.86 2.77
N LEU A 101 1.28 -5.76 3.89
CA LEU A 101 2.60 -6.36 4.06
C LEU A 101 2.55 -7.88 3.96
N GLU A 102 1.52 -8.52 4.53
CA GLU A 102 1.32 -9.95 4.42
C GLU A 102 0.99 -10.38 2.98
N ALA A 103 0.12 -9.65 2.29
CA ALA A 103 -0.17 -9.90 0.88
C ALA A 103 1.09 -9.77 -0.01
N ARG A 104 1.92 -8.76 0.25
CA ARG A 104 3.20 -8.56 -0.43
C ARG A 104 4.16 -9.71 -0.18
N ARG A 105 4.27 -10.17 1.06
CA ARG A 105 5.10 -11.31 1.42
C ARG A 105 4.70 -12.58 0.67
N ARG A 106 3.39 -12.89 0.65
CA ARG A 106 2.86 -14.06 -0.06
C ARG A 106 3.11 -13.99 -1.56
N CYS A 107 2.94 -12.83 -2.16
CA CYS A 107 3.25 -12.60 -3.57
C CYS A 107 4.73 -12.83 -3.87
N ARG A 108 5.63 -12.23 -3.09
CA ARG A 108 7.08 -12.38 -3.25
C ARG A 108 7.57 -13.81 -3.10
N LEU A 109 6.98 -14.60 -2.20
CA LEU A 109 7.34 -16.02 -2.06
C LEU A 109 7.07 -16.80 -3.35
N LEU A 110 5.93 -16.56 -3.99
CA LEU A 110 5.61 -17.21 -5.27
C LEU A 110 6.46 -16.68 -6.43
N GLU A 111 6.78 -15.40 -6.45
CA GLU A 111 7.69 -14.82 -7.45
C GLU A 111 9.09 -15.44 -7.36
N ARG A 112 9.66 -15.54 -6.16
CA ARG A 112 10.95 -16.20 -5.94
C ARG A 112 10.91 -17.68 -6.32
N LEU A 113 9.81 -18.38 -6.02
CA LEU A 113 9.65 -19.77 -6.44
C LEU A 113 9.63 -19.88 -7.97
N LYS A 114 8.93 -18.97 -8.65
CA LYS A 114 8.90 -18.92 -10.12
C LYS A 114 10.29 -18.67 -10.71
N GLU A 115 11.03 -17.70 -10.18
CA GLU A 115 12.41 -17.38 -10.60
C GLU A 115 13.34 -18.58 -10.42
N ARG A 116 13.24 -19.25 -9.29
CA ARG A 116 14.04 -20.45 -9.03
C ARG A 116 13.71 -21.57 -10.03
N ARG A 117 12.45 -21.85 -10.28
CA ARG A 117 12.01 -22.86 -11.25
C ARG A 117 12.40 -22.51 -12.68
N LEU A 118 12.35 -21.24 -13.03
CA LEU A 118 12.83 -20.75 -14.31
C LEU A 118 14.34 -20.98 -14.46
N GLY A 119 15.12 -20.69 -13.43
CA GLY A 119 16.56 -20.94 -13.42
C GLY A 119 16.89 -22.43 -13.56
N GLU A 120 16.21 -23.31 -12.82
CA GLU A 120 16.38 -24.77 -12.93
C GLU A 120 16.05 -25.25 -14.35
N TRP A 121 14.97 -24.76 -14.94
CA TRP A 121 14.57 -25.10 -16.30
C TRP A 121 15.57 -24.59 -17.35
N THR A 122 16.10 -23.38 -17.19
CA THR A 122 17.09 -22.80 -18.09
C THR A 122 18.37 -23.65 -18.09
N LEU A 123 18.86 -24.03 -16.91
CA LEU A 123 20.04 -24.89 -16.78
C LEU A 123 19.82 -26.26 -17.41
N ALA A 124 18.66 -26.87 -17.21
CA ALA A 124 18.33 -28.16 -17.83
C ALA A 124 18.30 -28.04 -19.36
N ARG A 125 17.65 -27.01 -19.88
CA ARG A 125 17.59 -26.74 -21.32
C ARG A 125 18.99 -26.53 -21.94
N ASP A 126 19.84 -25.77 -21.26
CA ASP A 126 21.18 -25.48 -21.79
C ASP A 126 22.04 -26.76 -21.82
N ARG A 127 21.91 -27.65 -20.84
CA ARG A 127 22.53 -28.97 -20.86
C ARG A 127 22.05 -29.85 -22.02
N GLU A 128 20.74 -29.90 -22.26
CA GLU A 128 20.18 -30.63 -23.42
C GLU A 128 20.74 -30.09 -24.74
N LEU A 129 20.87 -28.77 -24.87
CA LEU A 129 21.46 -28.13 -26.06
C LEU A 129 22.92 -28.48 -26.23
N GLU A 130 23.72 -28.51 -25.17
CA GLU A 130 25.13 -28.90 -25.18
C GLU A 130 25.29 -30.38 -25.58
N GLU A 131 24.44 -31.27 -25.05
CA GLU A 131 24.42 -32.68 -25.42
C GLU A 131 24.13 -32.87 -26.92
N VAL A 132 23.04 -32.23 -27.44
CA VAL A 132 22.72 -32.30 -28.87
C VAL A 132 23.83 -31.71 -29.75
N ALA A 133 24.46 -30.62 -29.31
CA ALA A 133 25.60 -30.04 -30.04
C ALA A 133 26.81 -30.98 -30.07
N SER A 134 27.11 -31.61 -28.93
CA SER A 134 28.21 -32.58 -28.81
C SER A 134 27.98 -33.82 -29.67
N GLU A 135 26.75 -34.38 -29.63
CA GLU A 135 26.40 -35.53 -30.47
C GLU A 135 26.47 -35.19 -31.95
N SER A 136 25.99 -34.02 -32.35
CA SER A 136 26.02 -33.56 -33.75
C SER A 136 27.48 -33.35 -34.25
N PHE A 137 28.35 -32.87 -33.38
CA PHE A 137 29.76 -32.71 -33.66
C PHE A 137 30.44 -34.06 -33.84
N LEU A 138 30.21 -34.99 -32.93
CA LEU A 138 30.77 -36.36 -33.00
C LEU A 138 30.28 -37.10 -34.25
N ALA A 139 29.02 -36.96 -34.61
CA ALA A 139 28.44 -37.56 -35.84
C ALA A 139 29.10 -37.00 -37.12
N ARG A 140 29.34 -35.68 -37.16
CA ARG A 140 30.06 -35.04 -38.30
C ARG A 140 31.51 -35.47 -38.36
N TRP A 141 32.17 -35.61 -37.22
CA TRP A 141 33.56 -36.03 -37.13
C TRP A 141 33.74 -37.50 -37.59
N ALA A 142 32.84 -38.39 -37.14
CA ALA A 142 32.81 -39.77 -37.58
C ALA A 142 32.64 -39.94 -39.11
N ARG A 143 31.72 -39.14 -39.73
CA ARG A 143 31.51 -39.14 -41.19
C ARG A 143 32.71 -38.64 -42.00
N ARG A 144 33.55 -37.77 -41.41
CA ARG A 144 34.78 -37.28 -42.10
C ARG A 144 35.93 -38.28 -42.10
N ARG A 145 35.86 -39.29 -41.21
CA ARG A 145 36.90 -40.33 -41.10
C ARG A 145 36.52 -41.65 -41.79
N ALA A 146 35.31 -41.80 -42.20
CA ALA A 146 34.86 -42.93 -43.03
C ALA A 146 34.96 -42.61 -44.50
#